data_f6c7554d0fcd70dcefc46279bfbe6837
#
_entry.id   f6c7554d0fcd70dcefc46279bfbe6837
#
_cell.length_a   1.000
_cell.length_b   1.000
_cell.length_c   1.000
_cell.angle_alpha   90.00
_cell.angle_beta   90.00
_cell.angle_gamma   90.00
#
_symmetry.space_group_name_H-M   'P 1'
#
loop_
_entity.id
_entity.type
_entity.pdbx_description
1 polymer ?
#
loop_
_entity_poly.entity_id
_entity_poly.type
_entity_poly.pdbx_seq_one_letter_code
_entity_poly.pdbx_strand_id
1 'polypeptide(L)'
;MNKITRRSFYSFLALYLISSFVFLTLAAYWFFNSQVAMEKSSNFYKMNSIAEKVSSQVIRAHMNGEKFELKTFPNTNIALLDDKKNILYGSLSQEVDYTQEFYMKDGMFTLITQRAAKHLGVTYVVVQSGECVQNIMILKNKILYTVILTALFIIIIAIFLSYIFLKPIKDKMQEIENFVKDTTHELNTPITALMMSTSRIKSKKTYDEKIVNNISISTKQLYDIYASLSYLSFDHESEEAQKTAFDKVIEESVAYFQELLNKKNITLVKDLKTSMINIAPTKAKMLINNLLSNAIKYSKPNTTIHITSSKDGFSIQDEGIGIAKDELQNILKRFVRANSYAGGFGVGLNIVDSIVKEQGFKLHIDSQEGVGTTVTISY
;
A
#
# COMPACT_ATOMS: atom_id res chain seq x y z
N MET A 1 -2.71 -11.77 10.96
CA MET A 1 -1.56 -11.64 10.00
C MET A 1 -0.53 -12.69 10.36
N ASN A 2 -0.22 -13.58 9.43
CA ASN A 2 0.72 -14.67 9.65
C ASN A 2 2.10 -14.09 10.03
N LYS A 3 2.81 -14.74 10.97
CA LYS A 3 4.14 -14.34 11.47
C LYS A 3 5.15 -14.10 10.33
N ILE A 4 5.01 -14.84 9.22
CA ILE A 4 5.86 -14.76 8.02
C ILE A 4 5.63 -13.44 7.27
N THR A 5 4.39 -13.07 6.97
CA THR A 5 4.04 -11.84 6.22
C THR A 5 4.47 -10.58 7.00
N ARG A 6 4.29 -10.61 8.33
CA ARG A 6 4.74 -9.55 9.21
C ARG A 6 6.27 -9.39 9.18
N ARG A 7 7.00 -10.50 9.24
CA ARG A 7 8.48 -10.52 9.19
C ARG A 7 9.00 -9.97 7.85
N SER A 8 8.45 -10.43 6.74
CA SER A 8 8.85 -9.98 5.39
C SER A 8 8.62 -8.48 5.19
N PHE A 9 7.50 -7.96 5.68
CA PHE A 9 7.21 -6.53 5.58
C PHE A 9 8.18 -5.68 6.42
N TYR A 10 8.41 -6.05 7.69
CA TYR A 10 9.38 -5.30 8.51
C TYR A 10 10.81 -5.39 7.96
N SER A 11 11.18 -6.53 7.34
CA SER A 11 12.48 -6.66 6.66
C SER A 11 12.57 -5.73 5.45
N PHE A 12 11.51 -5.60 4.66
CA PHE A 12 11.46 -4.65 3.53
C PHE A 12 11.54 -3.20 4.01
N LEU A 13 10.78 -2.83 5.05
CA LEU A 13 10.80 -1.48 5.62
C LEU A 13 12.17 -1.15 6.20
N ALA A 14 12.80 -2.10 6.90
CA ALA A 14 14.15 -1.95 7.45
C ALA A 14 15.19 -1.76 6.32
N LEU A 15 15.10 -2.55 5.25
CA LEU A 15 15.98 -2.41 4.08
C LEU A 15 15.82 -1.04 3.42
N TYR A 16 14.57 -0.58 3.24
CA TYR A 16 14.29 0.75 2.70
C TYR A 16 14.90 1.86 3.58
N LEU A 17 14.69 1.82 4.90
CA LEU A 17 15.23 2.82 5.81
C LEU A 17 16.76 2.80 5.82
N ILE A 18 17.38 1.62 5.93
CA ILE A 18 18.84 1.48 5.94
C ILE A 18 19.42 2.03 4.63
N SER A 19 18.91 1.63 3.47
CA SER A 19 19.39 2.11 2.18
C SER A 19 19.23 3.61 2.02
N SER A 20 18.09 4.17 2.45
CA SER A 20 17.82 5.62 2.40
C SER A 20 18.78 6.42 3.29
N PHE A 21 19.05 5.93 4.52
CA PHE A 21 19.99 6.60 5.42
C PHE A 21 21.44 6.49 4.94
N VAL A 22 21.85 5.35 4.38
CA VAL A 22 23.18 5.21 3.78
C VAL A 22 23.33 6.19 2.60
N PHE A 23 22.34 6.28 1.73
CA PHE A 23 22.38 7.22 0.63
C PHE A 23 22.42 8.68 1.11
N LEU A 24 21.59 9.04 2.10
CA LEU A 24 21.55 10.38 2.68
C LEU A 24 22.91 10.78 3.30
N THR A 25 23.55 9.87 4.05
CA THR A 25 24.84 10.13 4.67
C THR A 25 25.96 10.29 3.64
N LEU A 26 25.99 9.45 2.59
CA LEU A 26 26.95 9.56 1.49
C LEU A 26 26.75 10.86 0.71
N ALA A 27 25.52 11.22 0.39
CA ALA A 27 25.20 12.47 -0.30
C ALA A 27 25.60 13.70 0.53
N ALA A 28 25.28 13.70 1.83
CA ALA A 28 25.65 14.78 2.74
C ALA A 28 27.19 14.93 2.88
N TYR A 29 27.90 13.81 2.99
CA TYR A 29 29.36 13.79 3.05
C TYR A 29 29.99 14.36 1.77
N TRP A 30 29.56 13.89 0.60
CA TRP A 30 30.04 14.38 -0.69
C TRP A 30 29.77 15.88 -0.88
N PHE A 31 28.52 16.30 -0.55
CA PHE A 31 28.13 17.71 -0.64
C PHE A 31 28.97 18.60 0.30
N PHE A 32 29.16 18.16 1.56
CA PHE A 32 30.01 18.89 2.50
C PHE A 32 31.42 19.07 2.01
N ASN A 33 32.06 17.98 1.55
CA ASN A 33 33.44 18.07 1.06
C ASN A 33 33.57 18.97 -0.18
N SER A 34 32.59 18.90 -1.08
CA SER A 34 32.54 19.77 -2.27
C SER A 34 32.45 21.26 -1.86
N GLN A 35 31.58 21.58 -0.91
CA GLN A 35 31.39 22.94 -0.44
C GLN A 35 32.62 23.46 0.33
N VAL A 36 33.23 22.62 1.15
CA VAL A 36 34.49 22.98 1.86
C VAL A 36 35.61 23.28 0.88
N ALA A 37 35.75 22.47 -0.19
CA ALA A 37 36.75 22.71 -1.21
C ALA A 37 36.51 24.05 -1.95
N MET A 38 35.25 24.35 -2.25
CA MET A 38 34.86 25.60 -2.90
C MET A 38 35.12 26.81 -1.99
N GLU A 39 34.80 26.72 -0.68
CA GLU A 39 35.05 27.80 0.28
C GLU A 39 36.53 28.08 0.46
N LYS A 40 37.36 27.04 0.55
CA LYS A 40 38.82 27.19 0.61
C LYS A 40 39.40 27.88 -0.66
N SER A 41 38.94 27.48 -1.83
CA SER A 41 39.34 28.08 -3.11
C SER A 41 38.92 29.55 -3.18
N SER A 42 37.65 29.85 -2.83
CA SER A 42 37.14 31.23 -2.78
C SER A 42 37.94 32.11 -1.84
N ASN A 43 38.25 31.59 -0.63
CA ASN A 43 39.08 32.33 0.35
C ASN A 43 40.51 32.61 -0.17
N PHE A 44 41.12 31.64 -0.84
CA PHE A 44 42.45 31.84 -1.47
C PHE A 44 42.39 32.97 -2.48
N TYR A 45 41.44 33.00 -3.42
CA TYR A 45 41.31 34.07 -4.41
C TYR A 45 41.01 35.43 -3.77
N LYS A 46 40.19 35.48 -2.72
CA LYS A 46 39.91 36.70 -1.96
C LYS A 46 41.18 37.26 -1.32
N MET A 47 41.93 36.41 -0.62
CA MET A 47 43.19 36.80 0.03
C MET A 47 44.27 37.22 -0.98
N ASN A 48 44.40 36.50 -2.10
CA ASN A 48 45.30 36.86 -3.17
C ASN A 48 44.97 38.21 -3.81
N SER A 49 43.68 38.49 -4.04
CA SER A 49 43.22 39.80 -4.55
C SER A 49 43.55 40.94 -3.58
N ILE A 50 43.42 40.70 -2.28
CA ILE A 50 43.77 41.69 -1.23
C ILE A 50 45.28 41.90 -1.25
N ALA A 51 46.07 40.84 -1.27
CA ALA A 51 47.54 40.91 -1.32
C ALA A 51 48.05 41.67 -2.58
N GLU A 52 47.43 41.44 -3.74
CA GLU A 52 47.72 42.15 -4.99
C GLU A 52 47.40 43.66 -4.89
N LYS A 53 46.24 44.01 -4.35
CA LYS A 53 45.83 45.42 -4.14
C LYS A 53 46.82 46.14 -3.23
N VAL A 54 47.18 45.51 -2.09
CA VAL A 54 48.16 46.10 -1.15
C VAL A 54 49.52 46.20 -1.77
N SER A 55 50.00 45.17 -2.46
CA SER A 55 51.29 45.21 -3.17
C SER A 55 51.33 46.33 -4.21
N SER A 56 50.28 46.48 -5.00
CA SER A 56 50.18 47.56 -6.00
C SER A 56 50.17 48.95 -5.37
N GLN A 57 49.55 49.11 -4.18
CA GLN A 57 49.59 50.39 -3.43
C GLN A 57 51.00 50.72 -2.92
N VAL A 58 51.72 49.70 -2.37
CA VAL A 58 53.08 49.86 -1.91
C VAL A 58 54.00 50.28 -3.06
N ILE A 59 53.91 49.61 -4.22
CA ILE A 59 54.67 49.90 -5.41
C ILE A 59 54.39 51.34 -5.91
N ARG A 60 53.11 51.72 -6.00
CA ARG A 60 52.69 53.04 -6.46
C ARG A 60 53.18 54.12 -5.52
N ALA A 61 53.05 53.96 -4.21
CA ALA A 61 53.52 54.94 -3.21
C ALA A 61 55.03 55.11 -3.32
N HIS A 62 55.83 54.05 -3.51
CA HIS A 62 57.27 54.14 -3.72
C HIS A 62 57.68 54.88 -5.01
N MET A 63 57.00 54.55 -6.13
CA MET A 63 57.25 55.15 -7.41
C MET A 63 56.91 56.63 -7.48
N ASN A 64 55.82 57.04 -6.79
CA ASN A 64 55.33 58.41 -6.77
C ASN A 64 56.02 59.29 -5.64
N GLY A 65 56.76 58.68 -4.73
CA GLY A 65 57.32 59.37 -3.55
C GLY A 65 56.26 59.79 -2.55
N GLU A 66 55.06 59.05 -2.54
CA GLU A 66 53.93 59.33 -1.68
C GLU A 66 54.08 58.63 -0.34
N LYS A 67 53.46 59.21 0.73
CA LYS A 67 53.38 58.52 2.01
C LYS A 67 52.38 57.31 1.90
N PHE A 68 52.87 56.09 2.25
CA PHE A 68 52.04 54.88 2.24
C PHE A 68 51.23 54.77 3.52
N GLU A 69 49.94 54.53 3.37
CA GLU A 69 49.03 54.21 4.47
C GLU A 69 48.33 52.87 4.16
N LEU A 70 48.44 51.88 5.08
CA LEU A 70 47.80 50.58 4.91
C LEU A 70 46.30 50.71 5.15
N LYS A 71 45.51 50.39 4.12
CA LYS A 71 44.06 50.33 4.26
C LYS A 71 43.64 49.06 4.99
N THR A 72 42.64 49.16 5.85
CA THR A 72 42.03 48.01 6.54
C THR A 72 41.04 47.28 5.63
N PHE A 73 41.02 45.97 5.73
CA PHE A 73 40.06 45.08 5.02
C PHE A 73 39.26 44.30 6.05
N PRO A 74 37.93 44.16 5.88
CA PRO A 74 37.11 43.45 6.81
C PRO A 74 37.56 42.00 7.04
N ASN A 75 37.55 41.55 8.29
CA ASN A 75 37.87 40.18 8.70
C ASN A 75 39.25 39.66 8.20
N THR A 76 40.20 40.57 7.96
CA THR A 76 41.53 40.25 7.42
C THR A 76 42.58 41.05 8.17
N ASN A 77 43.63 40.41 8.65
CA ASN A 77 44.82 41.07 9.18
C ASN A 77 45.90 41.05 8.11
N ILE A 78 46.54 42.20 7.92
CA ILE A 78 47.56 42.38 6.91
C ILE A 78 48.81 42.93 7.59
N ALA A 79 49.95 42.36 7.25
CA ALA A 79 51.23 42.86 7.66
C ALA A 79 52.18 42.94 6.47
N LEU A 80 52.95 44.02 6.44
CA LEU A 80 54.06 44.20 5.51
C LEU A 80 55.35 44.10 6.31
N LEU A 81 56.25 43.19 5.88
CA LEU A 81 57.46 42.86 6.62
C LEU A 81 58.71 43.12 5.76
N ASP A 82 59.81 43.41 6.43
CA ASP A 82 61.09 43.55 5.83
C ASP A 82 61.78 42.17 5.56
N ASP A 83 63.07 42.20 5.08
CA ASP A 83 63.89 41.03 4.83
C ASP A 83 64.19 40.23 6.13
N LYS A 84 64.20 40.91 7.29
CA LYS A 84 64.44 40.35 8.63
C LYS A 84 63.16 39.87 9.30
N LYS A 85 62.06 39.96 8.57
CA LYS A 85 60.69 39.58 9.07
C LYS A 85 60.17 40.50 10.17
N ASN A 86 60.67 41.75 10.30
CA ASN A 86 60.06 42.75 11.19
C ASN A 86 58.87 43.38 10.51
N ILE A 87 57.84 43.68 11.29
CA ILE A 87 56.64 44.32 10.79
C ILE A 87 56.90 45.82 10.58
N LEU A 88 56.77 46.24 9.30
CA LEU A 88 56.86 47.66 8.91
C LEU A 88 55.49 48.34 8.99
N TYR A 89 54.43 47.68 8.56
CA TYR A 89 53.04 48.17 8.56
C TYR A 89 52.06 47.05 8.93
N GLY A 90 50.99 47.39 9.62
CA GLY A 90 49.94 46.49 9.96
C GLY A 90 50.18 45.63 11.21
N SER A 91 49.49 44.51 11.29
CA SER A 91 49.63 43.54 12.41
C SER A 91 49.37 42.13 11.98
N LEU A 92 49.91 41.17 12.69
CA LEU A 92 49.68 39.74 12.55
C LEU A 92 48.88 39.21 13.75
N SER A 93 47.97 38.30 13.48
CA SER A 93 47.22 37.60 14.55
C SER A 93 47.94 36.35 15.06
N GLN A 94 48.82 35.76 14.22
CA GLN A 94 49.56 34.55 14.53
C GLN A 94 50.97 34.60 13.91
N GLU A 95 51.89 33.82 14.46
CA GLU A 95 53.20 33.60 13.87
C GLU A 95 53.10 33.03 12.46
N VAL A 96 54.00 33.52 11.59
CA VAL A 96 53.99 33.17 10.18
C VAL A 96 55.06 32.07 9.90
N ASP A 97 54.59 31.00 9.25
CA ASP A 97 55.48 29.99 8.72
C ASP A 97 55.79 30.33 7.25
N TYR A 98 57.07 30.75 7.00
CA TYR A 98 57.51 31.16 5.69
C TYR A 98 57.92 30.00 4.76
N THR A 99 57.70 28.74 5.19
CA THR A 99 57.97 27.56 4.35
C THR A 99 56.90 27.30 3.30
N GLN A 100 55.69 27.87 3.50
CA GLN A 100 54.55 27.70 2.62
C GLN A 100 53.94 29.05 2.25
N GLU A 101 53.56 29.19 0.97
CA GLU A 101 52.91 30.43 0.49
C GLU A 101 51.46 30.58 0.97
N PHE A 102 50.75 29.45 1.11
CA PHE A 102 49.37 29.41 1.59
C PHE A 102 49.13 28.19 2.49
N TYR A 103 48.73 28.44 3.69
CA TYR A 103 48.46 27.37 4.68
C TYR A 103 47.40 27.79 5.69
N MET A 104 46.90 26.79 6.44
CA MET A 104 45.99 26.97 7.58
C MET A 104 46.67 26.51 8.85
N LYS A 105 46.70 27.37 9.87
CA LYS A 105 47.19 27.06 11.21
C LYS A 105 46.23 27.70 12.24
N ASP A 106 45.88 26.96 13.30
CA ASP A 106 45.05 27.41 14.43
C ASP A 106 43.77 28.18 14.02
N GLY A 107 43.10 27.70 12.98
CA GLY A 107 41.83 28.27 12.51
C GLY A 107 41.96 29.51 11.64
N MET A 108 43.16 29.90 11.24
CA MET A 108 43.42 31.00 10.31
C MET A 108 44.13 30.53 9.05
N PHE A 109 43.70 31.08 7.93
CA PHE A 109 44.43 30.97 6.68
C PHE A 109 45.45 32.10 6.57
N THR A 110 46.66 31.78 6.18
CA THR A 110 47.74 32.71 5.95
C THR A 110 48.19 32.62 4.50
N LEU A 111 48.25 33.74 3.80
CA LEU A 111 48.83 33.88 2.46
C LEU A 111 50.06 34.80 2.55
N ILE A 112 51.16 34.37 1.97
CA ILE A 112 52.42 35.12 1.92
C ILE A 112 52.76 35.39 0.45
N THR A 113 53.11 36.63 0.12
CA THR A 113 53.58 36.98 -1.21
C THR A 113 54.73 37.99 -1.15
N GLN A 114 55.61 37.93 -2.13
CA GLN A 114 56.77 38.83 -2.27
C GLN A 114 56.58 39.83 -3.41
N ARG A 115 55.37 40.03 -3.93
CA ARG A 115 55.07 40.90 -5.09
C ARG A 115 55.46 42.35 -4.90
N ALA A 116 55.56 42.85 -3.65
CA ALA A 116 56.02 44.21 -3.32
C ALA A 116 57.52 44.29 -2.94
N ALA A 117 58.25 43.18 -3.16
CA ALA A 117 59.66 43.14 -2.77
C ALA A 117 60.50 44.29 -3.39
N LYS A 118 61.40 44.87 -2.57
CA LYS A 118 62.27 46.03 -2.89
C LYS A 118 61.54 47.38 -2.98
N HIS A 119 60.22 47.47 -2.67
CA HIS A 119 59.58 48.76 -2.62
C HIS A 119 59.24 49.13 -1.14
N LEU A 120 59.56 50.38 -0.73
CA LEU A 120 59.42 50.90 0.65
C LEU A 120 60.04 50.01 1.74
N GLY A 121 61.05 49.20 1.42
CA GLY A 121 61.70 48.26 2.35
C GLY A 121 60.86 47.00 2.62
N VAL A 122 59.72 46.82 1.93
CA VAL A 122 58.86 45.64 2.07
C VAL A 122 59.44 44.47 1.29
N THR A 123 59.51 43.32 1.93
CA THR A 123 59.84 42.02 1.31
C THR A 123 58.63 41.08 1.26
N TYR A 124 57.90 41.02 2.33
CA TYR A 124 56.75 40.11 2.43
C TYR A 124 55.44 40.88 2.67
N VAL A 125 54.40 40.51 1.96
CA VAL A 125 52.99 40.88 2.23
C VAL A 125 52.32 39.66 2.77
N VAL A 126 51.85 39.72 4.01
CA VAL A 126 51.19 38.64 4.69
C VAL A 126 49.72 39.02 4.91
N VAL A 127 48.82 38.14 4.49
CA VAL A 127 47.37 38.28 4.68
C VAL A 127 46.88 37.13 5.52
N GLN A 128 46.19 37.39 6.62
CA GLN A 128 45.59 36.38 7.52
C GLN A 128 44.11 36.57 7.64
N SER A 129 43.35 35.49 7.55
CA SER A 129 41.88 35.51 7.66
C SER A 129 41.33 34.24 8.31
N GLY A 130 40.43 34.42 9.31
CA GLY A 130 39.66 33.34 9.92
C GLY A 130 38.24 33.14 9.33
N GLU A 131 37.85 33.98 8.36
CA GLU A 131 36.50 34.00 7.78
C GLU A 131 36.09 32.65 7.18
N CYS A 132 37.02 32.00 6.46
CA CYS A 132 36.76 30.69 5.85
C CYS A 132 36.39 29.60 6.89
N VAL A 133 37.06 29.58 8.04
CA VAL A 133 36.81 28.59 9.10
C VAL A 133 35.43 28.84 9.74
N GLN A 134 35.05 30.10 9.95
CA GLN A 134 33.73 30.45 10.45
C GLN A 134 32.64 30.03 9.46
N ASN A 135 32.83 30.32 8.16
CA ASN A 135 31.89 29.91 7.10
C ASN A 135 31.75 28.39 7.02
N ILE A 136 32.83 27.61 7.15
CA ILE A 136 32.78 26.15 7.20
C ILE A 136 31.98 25.65 8.43
N MET A 137 32.13 26.31 9.57
CA MET A 137 31.36 25.93 10.79
C MET A 137 29.88 26.20 10.60
N ILE A 138 29.52 27.35 10.04
CA ILE A 138 28.11 27.68 9.70
C ILE A 138 27.55 26.68 8.67
N LEU A 139 28.32 26.36 7.65
CA LEU A 139 27.97 25.37 6.62
C LEU A 139 27.72 23.98 7.23
N LYS A 140 28.61 23.53 8.14
CA LYS A 140 28.45 22.25 8.85
C LYS A 140 27.13 22.19 9.61
N ASN A 141 26.80 23.24 10.36
CA ASN A 141 25.53 23.28 11.11
C ASN A 141 24.32 23.31 10.16
N LYS A 142 24.36 24.07 9.08
CA LYS A 142 23.29 24.13 8.08
C LYS A 142 23.05 22.74 7.43
N ILE A 143 24.12 22.05 7.06
CA ILE A 143 24.01 20.70 6.48
C ILE A 143 23.46 19.72 7.52
N LEU A 144 23.90 19.78 8.78
CA LEU A 144 23.40 18.93 9.84
C LEU A 144 21.88 19.10 10.01
N TYR A 145 21.37 20.34 10.06
CA TYR A 145 19.93 20.62 10.16
C TYR A 145 19.16 20.08 8.95
N THR A 146 19.70 20.26 7.73
CA THR A 146 19.05 19.73 6.52
C THR A 146 19.01 18.21 6.51
N VAL A 147 20.06 17.53 6.97
CA VAL A 147 20.13 16.07 7.09
C VAL A 147 19.11 15.56 8.11
N ILE A 148 18.99 16.21 9.27
CA ILE A 148 17.99 15.83 10.29
C ILE A 148 16.57 16.01 9.73
N LEU A 149 16.28 17.11 9.07
CA LEU A 149 14.96 17.39 8.50
C LEU A 149 14.59 16.37 7.41
N THR A 150 15.51 16.05 6.51
CA THR A 150 15.31 15.03 5.47
C THR A 150 15.17 13.63 6.05
N ALA A 151 15.91 13.29 7.12
CA ALA A 151 15.77 12.02 7.82
C ALA A 151 14.38 11.88 8.45
N LEU A 152 13.86 12.92 9.09
CA LEU A 152 12.49 12.94 9.63
C LEU A 152 11.44 12.76 8.53
N PHE A 153 11.63 13.40 7.38
CA PHE A 153 10.73 13.27 6.23
C PHE A 153 10.72 11.84 5.67
N ILE A 154 11.88 11.19 5.57
CA ILE A 154 12.00 9.77 5.16
C ILE A 154 11.23 8.86 6.12
N ILE A 155 11.31 9.10 7.44
CA ILE A 155 10.58 8.32 8.44
C ILE A 155 9.07 8.51 8.29
N ILE A 156 8.59 9.73 8.08
CA ILE A 156 7.16 10.02 7.86
C ILE A 156 6.65 9.29 6.62
N ILE A 157 7.39 9.34 5.51
CA ILE A 157 7.05 8.61 4.27
C ILE A 157 7.00 7.10 4.54
N ALA A 158 7.97 6.55 5.26
CA ALA A 158 8.01 5.13 5.60
C ALA A 158 6.79 4.68 6.42
N ILE A 159 6.35 5.48 7.40
CA ILE A 159 5.15 5.22 8.19
C ILE A 159 3.89 5.28 7.30
N PHE A 160 3.79 6.27 6.44
CA PHE A 160 2.66 6.44 5.52
C PHE A 160 2.55 5.28 4.52
N LEU A 161 3.66 4.88 3.90
CA LEU A 161 3.73 3.72 3.01
C LEU A 161 3.36 2.43 3.76
N SER A 162 3.85 2.26 5.00
CA SER A 162 3.50 1.14 5.86
C SER A 162 1.99 1.04 6.06
N TYR A 163 1.32 2.16 6.33
CA TYR A 163 -0.13 2.17 6.52
C TYR A 163 -0.90 1.82 5.24
N ILE A 164 -0.52 2.42 4.10
CA ILE A 164 -1.19 2.18 2.80
C ILE A 164 -1.06 0.72 2.37
N PHE A 165 0.12 0.11 2.50
CA PHE A 165 0.35 -1.26 2.02
C PHE A 165 -0.09 -2.33 3.01
N LEU A 166 0.10 -2.12 4.32
CA LEU A 166 -0.24 -3.14 5.32
C LEU A 166 -1.73 -3.29 5.57
N LYS A 167 -2.48 -2.19 5.57
CA LYS A 167 -3.91 -2.24 5.86
C LYS A 167 -4.67 -3.14 4.88
N PRO A 168 -4.61 -2.94 3.55
CA PRO A 168 -5.34 -3.80 2.61
C PRO A 168 -4.87 -5.26 2.64
N ILE A 169 -3.59 -5.52 2.86
CA ILE A 169 -3.08 -6.90 2.99
C ILE A 169 -3.65 -7.55 4.25
N LYS A 170 -3.68 -6.84 5.38
CA LYS A 170 -4.25 -7.32 6.63
C LYS A 170 -5.74 -7.62 6.47
N ASP A 171 -6.49 -6.72 5.84
CA ASP A 171 -7.93 -6.86 5.63
C ASP A 171 -8.21 -8.08 4.74
N LYS A 172 -7.44 -8.26 3.66
CA LYS A 172 -7.56 -9.46 2.79
C LYS A 172 -7.17 -10.76 3.49
N MET A 173 -6.14 -10.76 4.32
CA MET A 173 -5.78 -11.95 5.10
C MET A 173 -6.89 -12.31 6.11
N GLN A 174 -7.49 -11.33 6.76
CA GLN A 174 -8.62 -11.57 7.68
C GLN A 174 -9.84 -12.13 6.94
N GLU A 175 -10.12 -11.62 5.74
CA GLU A 175 -11.18 -12.12 4.87
C GLU A 175 -10.94 -13.60 4.52
N ILE A 176 -9.71 -13.98 4.15
CA ILE A 176 -9.32 -15.35 3.86
C ILE A 176 -9.41 -16.25 5.11
N GLU A 177 -8.92 -15.78 6.26
CA GLU A 177 -9.00 -16.54 7.52
C GLU A 177 -10.46 -16.84 7.90
N ASN A 178 -11.35 -15.85 7.79
CA ASN A 178 -12.79 -16.01 8.04
C ASN A 178 -13.41 -17.01 7.05
N PHE A 179 -13.07 -16.86 5.76
CA PHE A 179 -13.55 -17.79 4.72
C PHE A 179 -13.14 -19.25 5.00
N VAL A 180 -11.87 -19.50 5.32
CA VAL A 180 -11.41 -20.88 5.65
C VAL A 180 -12.15 -21.41 6.86
N LYS A 181 -12.36 -20.59 7.91
CA LYS A 181 -13.09 -20.97 9.11
C LYS A 181 -14.53 -21.34 8.79
N ASP A 182 -15.24 -20.47 8.05
CA ASP A 182 -16.65 -20.68 7.70
C ASP A 182 -16.82 -21.89 6.77
N THR A 183 -15.93 -22.06 5.78
CA THR A 183 -15.87 -23.23 4.91
C THR A 183 -15.71 -24.52 5.71
N THR A 184 -14.80 -24.52 6.69
CA THR A 184 -14.58 -25.70 7.54
C THR A 184 -15.84 -26.04 8.35
N HIS A 185 -16.53 -25.06 8.89
CA HIS A 185 -17.78 -25.28 9.64
C HIS A 185 -18.90 -25.82 8.75
N GLU A 186 -19.08 -25.25 7.56
CA GLU A 186 -20.13 -25.67 6.63
C GLU A 186 -19.86 -27.08 6.03
N LEU A 187 -18.59 -27.47 5.84
CA LEU A 187 -18.23 -28.83 5.45
C LEU A 187 -18.46 -29.84 6.56
N ASN A 188 -18.15 -29.49 7.81
CA ASN A 188 -18.27 -30.40 8.94
C ASN A 188 -19.72 -30.83 9.20
N THR A 189 -20.70 -29.96 8.96
CA THR A 189 -22.14 -30.28 9.19
C THR A 189 -22.65 -31.43 8.31
N PRO A 190 -22.56 -31.38 6.96
CA PRO A 190 -22.98 -32.47 6.11
C PRO A 190 -22.09 -33.72 6.26
N ILE A 191 -20.79 -33.58 6.51
CA ILE A 191 -19.90 -34.70 6.77
C ILE A 191 -20.36 -35.45 8.04
N THR A 192 -20.63 -34.74 9.11
CA THR A 192 -21.13 -35.35 10.38
C THR A 192 -22.46 -36.03 10.18
N ALA A 193 -23.38 -35.41 9.43
CA ALA A 193 -24.70 -36.02 9.11
C ALA A 193 -24.54 -37.32 8.28
N LEU A 194 -23.62 -37.35 7.30
CA LEU A 194 -23.26 -38.55 6.54
C LEU A 194 -22.68 -39.63 7.46
N MET A 195 -21.74 -39.29 8.32
CA MET A 195 -21.11 -40.25 9.25
C MET A 195 -22.15 -40.84 10.21
N MET A 196 -23.03 -40.01 10.74
CA MET A 196 -24.12 -40.50 11.62
C MET A 196 -25.11 -41.38 10.87
N SER A 197 -25.47 -41.03 9.65
CA SER A 197 -26.42 -41.81 8.82
C SER A 197 -25.82 -43.15 8.45
N THR A 198 -24.55 -43.21 8.00
CA THR A 198 -23.83 -44.44 7.67
C THR A 198 -23.62 -45.33 8.91
N SER A 199 -23.31 -44.75 10.06
CA SER A 199 -23.20 -45.48 11.33
C SER A 199 -24.51 -46.11 11.75
N ARG A 200 -25.65 -45.42 11.58
CA ARG A 200 -26.99 -45.97 11.88
C ARG A 200 -27.33 -47.15 10.95
N ILE A 201 -27.07 -47.05 9.66
CA ILE A 201 -27.26 -48.18 8.72
C ILE A 201 -26.46 -49.39 9.18
N LYS A 202 -25.14 -49.17 9.49
CA LYS A 202 -24.24 -50.23 9.91
C LYS A 202 -24.67 -50.91 11.22
N SER A 203 -25.20 -50.15 12.20
CA SER A 203 -25.59 -50.67 13.51
C SER A 203 -26.93 -51.36 13.51
N LYS A 204 -27.97 -50.80 12.81
CA LYS A 204 -29.34 -51.29 12.86
C LYS A 204 -29.67 -52.33 11.80
N LYS A 205 -28.83 -52.47 10.74
CA LYS A 205 -29.08 -53.38 9.58
C LYS A 205 -30.47 -53.22 8.93
N THR A 206 -31.19 -52.10 9.20
CA THR A 206 -32.52 -51.82 8.67
C THR A 206 -32.46 -50.64 7.71
N TYR A 207 -33.21 -50.78 6.61
CA TYR A 207 -33.37 -49.73 5.61
C TYR A 207 -34.42 -48.72 6.13
N ASP A 208 -33.98 -47.49 6.38
CA ASP A 208 -34.87 -46.41 6.82
C ASP A 208 -34.80 -45.29 5.77
N GLU A 209 -35.90 -44.98 5.12
CA GLU A 209 -36.02 -43.95 4.10
C GLU A 209 -35.54 -42.59 4.59
N LYS A 210 -35.77 -42.31 5.86
CA LYS A 210 -35.28 -41.06 6.49
C LYS A 210 -33.73 -40.97 6.52
N ILE A 211 -33.05 -42.11 6.68
CA ILE A 211 -31.58 -42.15 6.67
C ILE A 211 -31.07 -41.91 5.26
N VAL A 212 -31.71 -42.53 4.26
CA VAL A 212 -31.35 -42.34 2.84
C VAL A 212 -31.53 -40.89 2.41
N ASN A 213 -32.67 -40.27 2.78
CA ASN A 213 -32.88 -38.85 2.50
C ASN A 213 -31.87 -37.93 3.18
N ASN A 214 -31.46 -38.23 4.40
CA ASN A 214 -30.41 -37.45 5.05
C ASN A 214 -29.04 -37.57 4.32
N ILE A 215 -28.72 -38.75 3.81
CA ILE A 215 -27.49 -38.97 2.99
C ILE A 215 -27.61 -38.17 1.71
N SER A 216 -28.74 -38.24 1.00
CA SER A 216 -29.00 -37.49 -0.23
C SER A 216 -28.82 -35.98 -0.03
N ILE A 217 -29.48 -35.43 0.98
CA ILE A 217 -29.38 -33.99 1.33
C ILE A 217 -27.93 -33.60 1.63
N SER A 218 -27.23 -34.38 2.46
CA SER A 218 -25.85 -34.05 2.84
C SER A 218 -24.90 -34.13 1.68
N THR A 219 -25.07 -35.07 0.76
CA THR A 219 -24.25 -35.21 -0.46
C THR A 219 -24.50 -34.03 -1.40
N LYS A 220 -25.76 -33.62 -1.59
CA LYS A 220 -26.11 -32.42 -2.38
C LYS A 220 -25.49 -31.18 -1.78
N GLN A 221 -25.53 -30.98 -0.47
CA GLN A 221 -24.90 -29.86 0.21
C GLN A 221 -23.37 -29.83 0.00
N LEU A 222 -22.69 -30.98 0.10
CA LEU A 222 -21.25 -31.07 -0.18
C LEU A 222 -20.93 -30.73 -1.63
N TYR A 223 -21.77 -31.18 -2.57
CA TYR A 223 -21.60 -30.84 -3.99
C TYR A 223 -21.77 -29.33 -4.24
N ASP A 224 -22.76 -28.67 -3.64
CA ASP A 224 -23.01 -27.24 -3.77
C ASP A 224 -21.84 -26.41 -3.19
N ILE A 225 -21.27 -26.89 -2.07
CA ILE A 225 -20.05 -26.31 -1.50
C ILE A 225 -18.86 -26.43 -2.47
N TYR A 226 -18.63 -27.63 -2.98
CA TYR A 226 -17.56 -27.89 -3.94
C TYR A 226 -17.71 -27.04 -5.21
N ALA A 227 -18.91 -26.98 -5.79
CA ALA A 227 -19.20 -26.17 -6.98
C ALA A 227 -18.94 -24.67 -6.72
N SER A 228 -19.32 -24.16 -5.55
CA SER A 228 -19.07 -22.77 -5.15
C SER A 228 -17.57 -22.48 -4.99
N LEU A 229 -16.81 -23.39 -4.35
CA LEU A 229 -15.37 -23.27 -4.18
C LEU A 229 -14.63 -23.35 -5.51
N SER A 230 -15.05 -24.30 -6.37
CA SER A 230 -14.49 -24.45 -7.72
C SER A 230 -14.68 -23.17 -8.54
N TYR A 231 -15.89 -22.60 -8.50
CA TYR A 231 -16.20 -21.33 -9.18
C TYR A 231 -15.34 -20.17 -8.70
N LEU A 232 -14.96 -20.12 -7.42
CA LEU A 232 -14.12 -19.06 -6.87
C LEU A 232 -12.64 -19.21 -7.12
N SER A 233 -12.17 -20.46 -7.30
CA SER A 233 -10.74 -20.81 -7.33
C SER A 233 -10.15 -20.89 -8.73
N PHE A 234 -10.98 -21.17 -9.73
CA PHE A 234 -10.52 -21.32 -11.11
C PHE A 234 -11.06 -20.19 -11.97
N ASP A 235 -10.18 -19.53 -12.74
CA ASP A 235 -10.60 -18.76 -13.90
C ASP A 235 -11.35 -19.75 -14.82
N HIS A 236 -12.66 -19.61 -14.90
CA HIS A 236 -13.46 -20.50 -15.71
C HIS A 236 -13.04 -20.32 -17.18
N GLU A 237 -12.38 -21.34 -17.73
CA GLU A 237 -12.38 -21.52 -19.17
C GLU A 237 -13.83 -21.37 -19.60
N SER A 238 -14.10 -20.34 -20.38
CA SER A 238 -15.44 -19.86 -20.67
C SER A 238 -16.19 -20.94 -21.41
N GLU A 239 -17.07 -21.66 -20.70
CA GLU A 239 -18.13 -22.42 -21.37
C GLU A 239 -18.89 -21.41 -22.24
N GLU A 240 -18.95 -21.67 -23.55
CA GLU A 240 -19.56 -20.75 -24.50
C GLU A 240 -21.05 -20.58 -24.17
N ALA A 241 -21.48 -19.33 -24.21
CA ALA A 241 -22.90 -19.03 -24.04
C ALA A 241 -23.69 -19.64 -25.22
N GLN A 242 -24.78 -20.33 -24.90
CA GLN A 242 -25.68 -20.93 -25.88
C GLN A 242 -27.14 -20.63 -25.56
N LYS A 243 -28.04 -20.82 -26.53
CA LYS A 243 -29.46 -20.68 -26.29
C LYS A 243 -29.94 -21.77 -25.33
N THR A 244 -30.18 -21.38 -24.07
CA THR A 244 -30.60 -22.26 -22.99
C THR A 244 -32.06 -22.04 -22.66
N ALA A 245 -32.85 -23.11 -22.56
CA ALA A 245 -34.24 -23.09 -22.14
C ALA A 245 -34.29 -22.87 -20.61
N PHE A 246 -34.44 -21.63 -20.19
CA PHE A 246 -34.27 -21.21 -18.80
C PHE A 246 -35.36 -21.74 -17.88
N ASP A 247 -36.61 -21.83 -18.38
CA ASP A 247 -37.76 -22.48 -17.72
C ASP A 247 -37.45 -23.93 -17.33
N LYS A 248 -36.81 -24.70 -18.19
CA LYS A 248 -36.39 -26.08 -17.90
C LYS A 248 -35.31 -26.14 -16.83
N VAL A 249 -34.32 -25.23 -16.87
CA VAL A 249 -33.30 -25.19 -15.84
C VAL A 249 -33.89 -24.85 -14.47
N ILE A 250 -34.90 -23.95 -14.42
CA ILE A 250 -35.63 -23.65 -13.19
C ILE A 250 -36.32 -24.93 -12.67
N GLU A 251 -37.05 -25.67 -13.53
CA GLU A 251 -37.72 -26.91 -13.14
C GLU A 251 -36.75 -27.97 -12.62
N GLU A 252 -35.60 -28.16 -13.25
CA GLU A 252 -34.56 -29.07 -12.77
C GLU A 252 -34.04 -28.63 -11.39
N SER A 253 -33.81 -27.35 -11.20
CA SER A 253 -33.33 -26.80 -9.93
C SER A 253 -34.40 -26.95 -8.81
N VAL A 254 -35.66 -26.74 -9.12
CA VAL A 254 -36.76 -26.98 -8.18
C VAL A 254 -36.82 -28.47 -7.78
N ALA A 255 -36.74 -29.38 -8.74
CA ALA A 255 -36.72 -30.82 -8.45
C ALA A 255 -35.52 -31.21 -7.57
N TYR A 256 -34.33 -30.57 -7.82
CA TYR A 256 -33.14 -30.78 -7.00
C TYR A 256 -33.34 -30.38 -5.52
N PHE A 257 -34.06 -29.28 -5.23
CA PHE A 257 -34.31 -28.79 -3.88
C PHE A 257 -35.62 -29.27 -3.24
N GLN A 258 -36.40 -30.14 -3.90
CA GLN A 258 -37.72 -30.59 -3.43
C GLN A 258 -37.69 -31.19 -2.02
N GLU A 259 -36.67 -31.97 -1.68
CA GLU A 259 -36.52 -32.57 -0.34
C GLU A 259 -36.33 -31.51 0.74
N LEU A 260 -35.63 -30.43 0.45
CA LEU A 260 -35.41 -29.31 1.38
C LEU A 260 -36.66 -28.45 1.54
N LEU A 261 -37.39 -28.22 0.45
CA LEU A 261 -38.71 -27.54 0.48
C LEU A 261 -39.68 -28.31 1.35
N ASN A 262 -39.79 -29.63 1.14
CA ASN A 262 -40.68 -30.50 1.94
C ASN A 262 -40.27 -30.53 3.41
N LYS A 263 -38.96 -30.58 3.73
CA LYS A 263 -38.45 -30.62 5.10
C LYS A 263 -38.84 -29.35 5.90
N LYS A 264 -38.92 -28.19 5.23
CA LYS A 264 -39.35 -26.93 5.83
C LYS A 264 -40.84 -26.63 5.66
N ASN A 265 -41.57 -27.50 4.95
CA ASN A 265 -42.98 -27.29 4.60
C ASN A 265 -43.20 -25.96 3.84
N ILE A 266 -42.27 -25.64 2.89
CA ILE A 266 -42.33 -24.43 2.06
C ILE A 266 -43.16 -24.73 0.83
N THR A 267 -44.17 -23.89 0.57
CA THR A 267 -44.99 -23.94 -0.65
C THR A 267 -44.28 -23.20 -1.78
N LEU A 268 -44.13 -23.83 -2.94
CA LEU A 268 -43.53 -23.20 -4.11
C LEU A 268 -44.63 -22.85 -5.13
N VAL A 269 -44.77 -21.58 -5.44
CA VAL A 269 -45.66 -21.06 -6.50
C VAL A 269 -44.82 -20.66 -7.72
N LYS A 270 -45.16 -21.22 -8.88
CA LYS A 270 -44.40 -21.02 -10.13
C LYS A 270 -45.27 -20.36 -11.19
N ASP A 271 -44.79 -19.28 -11.82
CA ASP A 271 -45.31 -18.70 -13.05
C ASP A 271 -44.15 -18.65 -14.07
N LEU A 272 -44.00 -19.74 -14.80
CA LEU A 272 -42.89 -19.95 -15.76
C LEU A 272 -43.38 -19.82 -17.19
N LYS A 273 -42.94 -18.78 -17.87
CA LYS A 273 -43.13 -18.67 -19.32
C LYS A 273 -41.86 -19.15 -20.02
N THR A 274 -42.04 -19.88 -21.13
CA THR A 274 -40.92 -20.38 -21.93
C THR A 274 -40.00 -19.23 -22.35
N SER A 275 -38.76 -19.34 -21.97
CA SER A 275 -37.72 -18.33 -22.27
C SER A 275 -36.42 -19.00 -22.73
N MET A 276 -35.86 -18.47 -23.81
CA MET A 276 -34.56 -18.89 -24.32
C MET A 276 -33.58 -17.76 -24.08
N ILE A 277 -32.58 -18.02 -23.24
CA ILE A 277 -31.58 -17.02 -22.85
C ILE A 277 -30.21 -17.47 -23.35
N ASN A 278 -29.40 -16.54 -23.82
CA ASN A 278 -28.02 -16.83 -24.23
C ASN A 278 -27.09 -16.89 -23.01
N ILE A 279 -26.97 -18.06 -22.43
CA ILE A 279 -26.14 -18.32 -21.24
C ILE A 279 -25.64 -19.78 -21.25
N ALA A 280 -24.47 -20.03 -20.72
CA ALA A 280 -23.98 -21.40 -20.53
C ALA A 280 -24.89 -22.16 -19.56
N PRO A 281 -25.31 -23.42 -19.85
CA PRO A 281 -26.22 -24.19 -19.01
C PRO A 281 -25.73 -24.36 -17.57
N THR A 282 -24.42 -24.54 -17.35
CA THR A 282 -23.81 -24.63 -16.02
C THR A 282 -23.96 -23.33 -15.25
N LYS A 283 -23.74 -22.18 -15.89
CA LYS A 283 -23.89 -20.86 -15.29
C LYS A 283 -25.37 -20.55 -14.97
N ALA A 284 -26.30 -20.92 -15.88
CA ALA A 284 -27.73 -20.79 -15.62
C ALA A 284 -28.16 -21.60 -14.41
N LYS A 285 -27.75 -22.86 -14.32
CA LYS A 285 -28.03 -23.74 -13.17
C LYS A 285 -27.42 -23.23 -11.88
N MET A 286 -26.18 -22.73 -11.92
CA MET A 286 -25.51 -22.16 -10.76
C MET A 286 -26.20 -20.90 -10.25
N LEU A 287 -26.63 -20.02 -11.15
CA LEU A 287 -27.39 -18.81 -10.83
C LEU A 287 -28.70 -19.15 -10.11
N ILE A 288 -29.51 -20.04 -10.69
CA ILE A 288 -30.80 -20.44 -10.12
C ILE A 288 -30.60 -21.17 -8.80
N ASN A 289 -29.66 -22.10 -8.73
CA ASN A 289 -29.40 -22.87 -7.51
C ASN A 289 -28.99 -21.94 -6.33
N ASN A 290 -28.14 -20.94 -6.58
CA ASN A 290 -27.75 -19.99 -5.52
C ASN A 290 -28.93 -19.16 -5.02
N LEU A 291 -29.78 -18.68 -5.94
CA LEU A 291 -30.96 -17.89 -5.56
C LEU A 291 -32.00 -18.73 -4.84
N LEU A 292 -32.33 -19.94 -5.35
CA LEU A 292 -33.31 -20.83 -4.75
C LEU A 292 -32.83 -21.37 -3.40
N SER A 293 -31.55 -21.74 -3.30
CA SER A 293 -30.93 -22.16 -2.03
C SER A 293 -31.04 -21.06 -0.97
N ASN A 294 -30.75 -19.80 -1.34
CA ASN A 294 -30.88 -18.66 -0.44
C ASN A 294 -32.34 -18.46 -0.01
N ALA A 295 -33.28 -18.46 -0.94
CA ALA A 295 -34.73 -18.34 -0.62
C ALA A 295 -35.16 -19.41 0.35
N ILE A 296 -34.85 -20.69 0.11
CA ILE A 296 -35.19 -21.80 1.01
C ILE A 296 -34.54 -21.66 2.39
N LYS A 297 -33.26 -21.25 2.39
CA LYS A 297 -32.46 -21.14 3.60
C LYS A 297 -32.98 -20.07 4.54
N TYR A 298 -33.30 -18.89 4.03
CA TYR A 298 -33.73 -17.73 4.82
C TYR A 298 -35.25 -17.66 5.04
N SER A 299 -36.03 -18.46 4.32
CA SER A 299 -37.49 -18.63 4.60
C SER A 299 -37.74 -19.31 5.92
N LYS A 300 -38.82 -18.88 6.59
CA LYS A 300 -39.36 -19.56 7.77
C LYS A 300 -40.12 -20.85 7.35
N PRO A 301 -40.27 -21.82 8.25
CA PRO A 301 -41.17 -22.96 7.97
C PRO A 301 -42.61 -22.50 7.69
N ASN A 302 -43.32 -23.22 6.81
CA ASN A 302 -44.70 -22.96 6.40
C ASN A 302 -44.90 -21.61 5.67
N THR A 303 -43.92 -21.16 4.93
CA THR A 303 -43.99 -19.93 4.09
C THR A 303 -44.05 -20.29 2.61
N THR A 304 -44.21 -19.28 1.76
CA THR A 304 -44.29 -19.43 0.31
C THR A 304 -43.07 -18.81 -0.37
N ILE A 305 -42.56 -19.48 -1.42
CA ILE A 305 -41.57 -18.93 -2.34
C ILE A 305 -42.26 -18.80 -3.70
N HIS A 306 -42.18 -17.62 -4.30
CA HIS A 306 -42.67 -17.34 -5.65
C HIS A 306 -41.52 -17.29 -6.66
N ILE A 307 -41.68 -18.01 -7.76
CA ILE A 307 -40.71 -17.98 -8.88
C ILE A 307 -41.46 -17.52 -10.12
N THR A 308 -40.98 -16.45 -10.75
CA THR A 308 -41.51 -15.99 -12.03
C THR A 308 -40.42 -15.94 -13.07
N SER A 309 -40.73 -16.34 -14.30
CA SER A 309 -39.84 -16.27 -15.44
C SER A 309 -40.57 -15.82 -16.69
N SER A 310 -39.97 -14.88 -17.41
CA SER A 310 -40.47 -14.36 -18.66
C SER A 310 -39.32 -14.16 -19.66
N LYS A 311 -39.61 -13.71 -20.88
CA LYS A 311 -38.57 -13.34 -21.87
C LYS A 311 -37.71 -12.16 -21.44
N ASP A 312 -38.17 -11.31 -20.51
CA ASP A 312 -37.51 -10.07 -20.13
C ASP A 312 -36.76 -10.20 -18.77
N GLY A 313 -37.01 -11.30 -18.06
CA GLY A 313 -36.36 -11.49 -16.74
C GLY A 313 -36.92 -12.67 -15.92
N PHE A 314 -36.26 -12.86 -14.80
CA PHE A 314 -36.52 -13.91 -13.82
C PHE A 314 -36.54 -13.31 -12.41
N SER A 315 -37.46 -13.73 -11.56
CA SER A 315 -37.44 -13.33 -10.15
C SER A 315 -37.72 -14.48 -9.20
N ILE A 316 -37.10 -14.44 -8.04
CA ILE A 316 -37.43 -15.25 -6.88
C ILE A 316 -37.78 -14.33 -5.72
N GLN A 317 -38.94 -14.59 -5.10
CA GLN A 317 -39.42 -13.89 -3.91
C GLN A 317 -39.61 -14.89 -2.77
N ASP A 318 -39.08 -14.58 -1.60
CA ASP A 318 -39.29 -15.34 -0.36
C ASP A 318 -39.99 -14.51 0.73
N GLU A 319 -40.64 -15.21 1.69
CA GLU A 319 -41.24 -14.63 2.89
C GLU A 319 -40.32 -14.88 4.12
N GLY A 320 -39.03 -14.66 3.93
CA GLY A 320 -38.00 -14.96 4.91
C GLY A 320 -37.76 -13.83 5.92
N ILE A 321 -36.55 -13.84 6.48
CA ILE A 321 -36.15 -12.85 7.48
C ILE A 321 -35.85 -11.46 6.87
N GLY A 322 -35.73 -11.37 5.55
CA GLY A 322 -35.32 -10.15 4.87
C GLY A 322 -33.86 -9.72 5.18
N ILE A 323 -33.49 -8.57 4.64
CA ILE A 323 -32.17 -7.98 4.75
C ILE A 323 -32.31 -6.52 5.17
N ALA A 324 -31.50 -6.09 6.14
CA ALA A 324 -31.48 -4.71 6.60
C ALA A 324 -30.91 -3.78 5.51
N LYS A 325 -31.41 -2.55 5.44
CA LYS A 325 -31.13 -1.61 4.35
C LYS A 325 -29.63 -1.22 4.23
N ASP A 326 -28.93 -1.13 5.33
CA ASP A 326 -27.50 -0.86 5.45
C ASP A 326 -26.62 -2.05 5.03
N GLU A 327 -27.17 -3.26 5.06
CA GLU A 327 -26.48 -4.47 4.63
C GLU A 327 -26.61 -4.76 3.12
N LEU A 328 -27.66 -4.26 2.46
CA LEU A 328 -27.93 -4.50 1.03
C LEU A 328 -26.74 -4.17 0.12
N GLN A 329 -25.97 -3.14 0.43
CA GLN A 329 -24.79 -2.76 -0.36
C GLN A 329 -23.60 -3.72 -0.18
N ASN A 330 -23.59 -4.48 0.90
CA ASN A 330 -22.45 -5.32 1.25
C ASN A 330 -22.68 -6.80 0.91
N ILE A 331 -23.92 -7.28 0.81
CA ILE A 331 -24.25 -8.70 0.59
C ILE A 331 -23.76 -9.29 -0.74
N LEU A 332 -23.43 -8.43 -1.72
CA LEU A 332 -22.82 -8.84 -2.99
C LEU A 332 -21.30 -9.03 -2.92
N LYS A 333 -20.68 -8.57 -1.83
CA LYS A 333 -19.23 -8.76 -1.64
C LYS A 333 -18.94 -10.22 -1.27
N ARG A 334 -17.79 -10.72 -1.70
CA ARG A 334 -17.32 -12.07 -1.35
C ARG A 334 -17.19 -12.22 0.16
N PHE A 335 -17.68 -13.35 0.71
CA PHE A 335 -17.54 -13.72 2.12
C PHE A 335 -18.29 -12.81 3.11
N VAL A 336 -19.22 -11.98 2.63
CA VAL A 336 -20.08 -11.14 3.46
C VAL A 336 -21.39 -11.84 3.72
N ARG A 337 -21.85 -11.79 4.98
CA ARG A 337 -23.11 -12.36 5.45
C ARG A 337 -23.87 -11.30 6.23
N ALA A 338 -25.15 -11.10 5.91
CA ALA A 338 -26.04 -10.19 6.62
C ALA A 338 -26.37 -10.69 8.04
N ASN A 339 -26.35 -12.00 8.28
CA ASN A 339 -26.45 -12.55 9.62
C ASN A 339 -25.75 -13.92 9.74
N SER A 340 -25.41 -14.29 10.99
CA SER A 340 -24.69 -15.52 11.31
C SER A 340 -25.59 -16.72 11.63
N TYR A 341 -26.92 -16.54 11.69
CA TYR A 341 -27.85 -17.59 12.16
C TYR A 341 -28.12 -18.67 11.13
N ALA A 342 -28.11 -18.35 9.86
CA ALA A 342 -28.29 -19.33 8.78
C ALA A 342 -26.93 -19.64 8.16
N GLY A 343 -26.45 -20.89 8.26
CA GLY A 343 -25.14 -21.35 7.70
C GLY A 343 -24.88 -20.88 6.25
N GLY A 344 -23.64 -21.08 5.74
CA GLY A 344 -23.26 -20.74 4.36
C GLY A 344 -22.07 -19.78 4.26
N PHE A 345 -21.38 -19.82 3.13
CA PHE A 345 -20.06 -19.16 2.92
C PHE A 345 -20.13 -17.67 2.60
N GLY A 346 -21.33 -17.08 2.42
CA GLY A 346 -21.44 -15.70 1.94
C GLY A 346 -20.94 -15.50 0.49
N VAL A 347 -20.94 -16.55 -0.33
CA VAL A 347 -20.48 -16.48 -1.73
C VAL A 347 -21.61 -16.60 -2.75
N GLY A 348 -22.78 -17.12 -2.38
CA GLY A 348 -23.87 -17.41 -3.33
C GLY A 348 -24.33 -16.17 -4.10
N LEU A 349 -24.59 -15.04 -3.43
CA LEU A 349 -24.96 -13.80 -4.09
C LEU A 349 -23.81 -13.15 -4.86
N ASN A 350 -22.56 -13.35 -4.46
CA ASN A 350 -21.41 -12.92 -5.21
C ASN A 350 -21.26 -13.71 -6.53
N ILE A 351 -21.53 -15.03 -6.50
CA ILE A 351 -21.57 -15.86 -7.71
C ILE A 351 -22.67 -15.35 -8.66
N VAL A 352 -23.87 -15.07 -8.14
CA VAL A 352 -24.97 -14.49 -8.90
C VAL A 352 -24.56 -13.16 -9.54
N ASP A 353 -23.99 -12.23 -8.79
CA ASP A 353 -23.53 -10.93 -9.26
C ASP A 353 -22.46 -11.06 -10.36
N SER A 354 -21.51 -11.99 -10.16
CA SER A 354 -20.46 -12.30 -11.15
C SER A 354 -21.05 -12.80 -12.47
N ILE A 355 -21.97 -13.77 -12.43
CA ILE A 355 -22.62 -14.32 -13.63
C ILE A 355 -23.45 -13.24 -14.33
N VAL A 356 -24.22 -12.46 -13.57
CA VAL A 356 -25.06 -11.37 -14.10
C VAL A 356 -24.22 -10.32 -14.84
N LYS A 357 -23.10 -9.90 -14.24
CA LYS A 357 -22.16 -8.95 -14.86
C LYS A 357 -21.51 -9.52 -16.11
N GLU A 358 -21.08 -10.75 -16.06
CA GLU A 358 -20.46 -11.43 -17.21
C GLU A 358 -21.41 -11.55 -18.41
N GLN A 359 -22.69 -11.81 -18.16
CA GLN A 359 -23.72 -11.93 -19.20
C GLN A 359 -24.32 -10.59 -19.64
N GLY A 360 -23.94 -9.48 -18.99
CA GLY A 360 -24.50 -8.15 -19.29
C GLY A 360 -25.94 -7.98 -18.77
N PHE A 361 -26.41 -8.84 -17.86
CA PHE A 361 -27.72 -8.76 -17.24
C PHE A 361 -27.74 -7.71 -16.12
N LYS A 362 -28.94 -7.41 -15.60
CA LYS A 362 -29.12 -6.50 -14.45
C LYS A 362 -29.67 -7.25 -13.26
N LEU A 363 -29.03 -7.08 -12.10
CA LEU A 363 -29.49 -7.63 -10.82
C LEU A 363 -30.15 -6.53 -9.99
N HIS A 364 -31.35 -6.79 -9.51
CA HIS A 364 -32.06 -5.94 -8.55
C HIS A 364 -32.49 -6.77 -7.34
N ILE A 365 -32.24 -6.25 -6.13
CA ILE A 365 -32.63 -6.90 -4.88
C ILE A 365 -33.47 -5.90 -4.09
N ASP A 366 -34.72 -6.30 -3.81
CA ASP A 366 -35.63 -5.58 -2.94
C ASP A 366 -35.88 -6.43 -1.70
N SER A 367 -35.65 -5.87 -0.53
CA SER A 367 -35.76 -6.60 0.74
C SER A 367 -36.19 -5.71 1.88
N GLN A 368 -37.04 -6.27 2.74
CA GLN A 368 -37.48 -5.65 3.98
C GLN A 368 -37.30 -6.64 5.13
N GLU A 369 -36.58 -6.19 6.17
CA GLU A 369 -36.33 -7.01 7.35
C GLU A 369 -37.66 -7.48 8.01
N GLY A 370 -37.75 -8.78 8.30
CA GLY A 370 -38.90 -9.43 8.86
C GLY A 370 -40.01 -9.81 7.85
N VAL A 371 -39.98 -9.30 6.63
CA VAL A 371 -40.96 -9.50 5.55
C VAL A 371 -40.50 -10.51 4.52
N GLY A 372 -39.30 -10.32 3.94
CA GLY A 372 -38.73 -11.20 2.92
C GLY A 372 -37.84 -10.48 1.92
N THR A 373 -37.43 -11.22 0.88
CA THR A 373 -36.53 -10.72 -0.16
C THR A 373 -37.05 -11.10 -1.55
N THR A 374 -36.96 -10.15 -2.47
CA THR A 374 -37.19 -10.37 -3.90
C THR A 374 -35.91 -10.10 -4.67
N VAL A 375 -35.42 -11.09 -5.40
CA VAL A 375 -34.27 -10.97 -6.29
C VAL A 375 -34.76 -11.06 -7.73
N THR A 376 -34.48 -10.02 -8.51
CA THR A 376 -34.89 -9.91 -9.92
C THR A 376 -33.66 -9.80 -10.82
N ILE A 377 -33.64 -10.58 -11.88
CA ILE A 377 -32.63 -10.52 -12.95
C ILE A 377 -33.33 -10.16 -14.25
N SER A 378 -32.88 -9.08 -14.89
CA SER A 378 -33.37 -8.64 -16.21
C SER A 378 -32.31 -8.92 -17.26
N TYR A 379 -32.72 -9.49 -18.37
CA TYR A 379 -31.85 -9.91 -19.50
C TYR A 379 -31.63 -8.82 -20.53
#